data_a1a7b5dc2cc7ebb9df3e657704f67815
#
_entry.id   a1a7b5dc2cc7ebb9df3e657704f67815
#
_cell.length_a   1.000
_cell.length_b   1.000
_cell.length_c   1.000
_cell.angle_alpha   90.00
_cell.angle_beta   90.00
_cell.angle_gamma   90.00
#
_symmetry.space_group_name_H-M   'P 1'
#
loop_
_entity.id
_entity.type
_entity.pdbx_description
1 polymer ?
#
loop_
_entity_poly.entity_id
_entity_poly.type
_entity_poly.pdbx_seq_one_letter_code
_entity_poly.pdbx_strand_id
1 'polypeptide(L)'
;MEDIRLLKNLDLFKGLATLDVVKIGKVVRRVSFEKGQEIVKEGTACDSIFFVKQGSVSVMRQGRSIASIGEGHPVGEVSFVDKGLRSATVVASEDCALLKVPVSALERLMKEDKDMAYEDKDMAYK
;
A
#
# COMPACT_ATOMS: atom_id res chain seq x y z
N MET A 1 -14.30 2.61 10.43
CA MET A 1 -14.42 1.15 10.54
C MET A 1 -14.25 0.43 9.23
N GLU A 2 -14.80 0.97 8.13
CA GLU A 2 -14.57 0.40 6.80
C GLU A 2 -13.10 0.35 6.42
N ASP A 3 -12.36 1.42 6.71
CA ASP A 3 -10.94 1.48 6.38
C ASP A 3 -10.14 0.43 7.14
N ILE A 4 -10.52 0.18 8.40
CA ILE A 4 -9.86 -0.85 9.21
C ILE A 4 -10.18 -2.23 8.66
N ARG A 5 -11.40 -2.47 8.23
CA ARG A 5 -11.78 -3.75 7.62
C ARG A 5 -10.99 -3.99 6.33
N LEU A 6 -10.87 -2.95 5.51
CA LEU A 6 -10.12 -3.03 4.27
C LEU A 6 -8.67 -3.39 4.55
N LEU A 7 -8.04 -2.70 5.48
CA LEU A 7 -6.65 -2.96 5.84
C LEU A 7 -6.48 -4.38 6.40
N LYS A 8 -7.42 -4.82 7.22
CA LYS A 8 -7.34 -6.13 7.86
C LYS A 8 -7.42 -7.28 6.87
N ASN A 9 -8.09 -7.09 5.76
CA ASN A 9 -8.25 -8.12 4.73
C ASN A 9 -7.07 -8.23 3.78
N LEU A 10 -6.13 -7.30 3.84
CA LEU A 10 -4.99 -7.31 2.94
C LEU A 10 -3.94 -8.31 3.39
N ASP A 11 -3.36 -9.01 2.44
CA ASP A 11 -2.35 -10.03 2.74
C ASP A 11 -1.19 -9.49 3.54
N LEU A 12 -0.79 -8.24 3.27
CA LEU A 12 0.30 -7.59 3.98
C LEU A 12 0.05 -7.51 5.48
N PHE A 13 -1.22 -7.37 5.89
CA PHE A 13 -1.61 -7.21 7.28
C PHE A 13 -2.22 -8.46 7.89
N LYS A 14 -2.27 -9.55 7.16
CA LYS A 14 -2.72 -10.82 7.74
C LYS A 14 -1.72 -11.24 8.81
N GLY A 15 -2.22 -11.71 9.92
CA GLY A 15 -1.39 -12.09 11.06
C GLY A 15 -1.13 -10.97 12.04
N LEU A 16 -1.49 -9.73 11.71
CA LEU A 16 -1.40 -8.64 12.67
C LEU A 16 -2.58 -8.70 13.64
N ALA A 17 -2.30 -8.34 14.89
CA ALA A 17 -3.36 -8.18 15.87
C ALA A 17 -4.27 -7.02 15.47
N THR A 18 -5.54 -7.11 15.86
CA THR A 18 -6.51 -6.06 15.57
C THR A 18 -6.02 -4.70 16.06
N LEU A 19 -5.38 -4.66 17.23
CA LEU A 19 -4.86 -3.41 17.78
C LEU A 19 -3.80 -2.78 16.87
N ASP A 20 -2.94 -3.60 16.25
CA ASP A 20 -1.91 -3.10 15.34
C ASP A 20 -2.54 -2.50 14.09
N VAL A 21 -3.58 -3.13 13.57
CA VAL A 21 -4.31 -2.59 12.41
C VAL A 21 -4.99 -1.28 12.78
N VAL A 22 -5.53 -1.16 13.99
CA VAL A 22 -6.13 0.08 14.47
C VAL A 22 -5.07 1.19 14.55
N LYS A 23 -3.87 0.88 15.01
CA LYS A 23 -2.79 1.86 15.07
C LYS A 23 -2.44 2.37 13.67
N ILE A 24 -2.37 1.49 12.69
CA ILE A 24 -2.14 1.88 11.30
C ILE A 24 -3.28 2.76 10.81
N GLY A 25 -4.51 2.39 11.15
CA GLY A 25 -5.69 3.17 10.77
C GLY A 25 -5.65 4.62 11.23
N LYS A 26 -4.96 4.90 12.31
CA LYS A 26 -4.84 6.28 12.83
C LYS A 26 -3.93 7.16 11.97
N VAL A 27 -3.02 6.56 11.20
CA VAL A 27 -2.09 7.30 10.35
C VAL A 27 -2.43 7.20 8.87
N VAL A 28 -3.44 6.42 8.54
CA VAL A 28 -3.92 6.27 7.17
C VAL A 28 -4.61 7.56 6.74
N ARG A 29 -4.36 7.99 5.51
CA ARG A 29 -5.00 9.16 4.93
C ARG A 29 -5.78 8.77 3.70
N ARG A 30 -6.94 9.38 3.53
CA ARG A 30 -7.69 9.26 2.29
C ARG A 30 -7.17 10.27 1.30
N VAL A 31 -6.84 9.81 0.11
CA VAL A 31 -6.42 10.69 -0.99
C VAL A 31 -7.28 10.37 -2.20
N SER A 32 -7.65 11.42 -2.92
CA SER A 32 -8.50 11.28 -4.11
C SER A 32 -7.71 11.68 -5.34
N PHE A 33 -7.95 10.97 -6.44
CA PHE A 33 -7.33 11.26 -7.72
C PHE A 33 -8.39 11.29 -8.80
N GLU A 34 -8.24 12.21 -9.74
CA GLU A 34 -9.09 12.27 -10.92
C GLU A 34 -8.53 11.33 -11.98
N LYS A 35 -9.41 10.85 -12.85
CA LYS A 35 -9.01 10.03 -13.98
C LYS A 35 -7.82 10.66 -14.72
N GLY A 36 -6.78 9.86 -14.94
CA GLY A 36 -5.59 10.29 -15.63
C GLY A 36 -4.48 10.83 -14.75
N GLN A 37 -4.76 11.10 -13.47
CA GLN A 37 -3.72 11.59 -12.58
C GLN A 37 -2.75 10.49 -12.19
N GLU A 38 -1.47 10.86 -12.10
CA GLU A 38 -0.41 9.95 -11.68
C GLU A 38 -0.38 9.85 -10.16
N ILE A 39 -0.43 8.62 -9.65
CA ILE A 39 -0.44 8.34 -8.22
C ILE A 39 0.97 8.07 -7.71
N VAL A 40 1.71 7.20 -8.41
CA VAL A 40 3.12 6.94 -8.16
C VAL A 40 3.86 6.89 -9.49
N LYS A 41 5.14 7.23 -9.45
CA LYS A 41 5.96 7.30 -10.65
C LYS A 41 7.07 6.27 -10.61
N GLU A 42 7.24 5.56 -11.71
CA GLU A 42 8.33 4.60 -11.89
C GLU A 42 9.68 5.26 -11.60
N GLY A 43 10.54 4.56 -10.88
CA GLY A 43 11.87 5.04 -10.56
C GLY A 43 11.96 5.92 -9.32
N THR A 44 10.83 6.28 -8.69
CA THR A 44 10.86 7.07 -7.47
C THR A 44 10.88 6.18 -6.23
N ALA A 45 11.28 6.77 -5.10
CA ALA A 45 11.36 6.03 -3.85
C ALA A 45 9.96 5.65 -3.34
N CYS A 46 9.87 4.50 -2.69
CA CYS A 46 8.63 4.04 -2.07
C CYS A 46 8.51 4.64 -0.68
N ASP A 47 7.69 5.68 -0.53
CA ASP A 47 7.45 6.34 0.75
C ASP A 47 6.11 5.98 1.39
N SER A 48 5.24 5.32 0.65
CA SER A 48 3.93 4.91 1.13
C SER A 48 3.37 3.77 0.32
N ILE A 49 2.43 3.06 0.92
CA ILE A 49 1.65 2.04 0.23
C ILE A 49 0.24 2.58 0.12
N PHE A 50 -0.40 2.34 -1.02
CA PHE A 50 -1.77 2.76 -1.24
C PHE A 50 -2.68 1.54 -1.31
N PHE A 51 -3.93 1.73 -0.94
CA PHE A 51 -4.98 0.74 -1.10
C PHE A 51 -6.14 1.37 -1.83
N VAL A 52 -6.69 0.68 -2.81
CA VAL A 52 -7.82 1.22 -3.57
C VAL A 52 -9.09 1.04 -2.73
N LYS A 53 -9.66 2.15 -2.30
CA LYS A 53 -10.91 2.15 -1.56
C LYS A 53 -12.12 2.21 -2.49
N GLN A 54 -11.99 3.00 -3.55
CA GLN A 54 -13.06 3.18 -4.52
C GLN A 54 -12.44 3.50 -5.87
N GLY A 55 -12.99 2.91 -6.92
CA GLY A 55 -12.50 3.11 -8.28
C GLY A 55 -11.45 2.10 -8.68
N SER A 56 -10.60 2.48 -9.63
CA SER A 56 -9.55 1.60 -10.14
C SER A 56 -8.36 2.41 -10.63
N VAL A 57 -7.22 1.74 -10.66
CA VAL A 57 -5.96 2.33 -11.13
C VAL A 57 -5.33 1.41 -12.18
N SER A 58 -4.50 1.98 -13.02
CA SER A 58 -3.78 1.26 -14.07
C SER A 58 -2.29 1.30 -13.76
N VAL A 59 -1.67 0.12 -13.79
CA VAL A 59 -0.22 -0.01 -13.60
C VAL A 59 0.43 0.09 -14.98
N MET A 60 1.33 1.07 -15.13
CA MET A 60 1.95 1.38 -16.41
C MET A 60 3.46 1.14 -16.34
N ARG A 61 3.99 0.54 -17.37
CA ARG A 61 5.43 0.39 -17.51
C ARG A 61 5.81 0.71 -18.95
N GLN A 62 6.76 1.63 -19.11
CA GLN A 62 7.22 2.07 -20.43
C GLN A 62 6.04 2.49 -21.34
N GLY A 63 5.09 3.22 -20.75
CA GLY A 63 3.94 3.74 -21.47
C GLY A 63 2.83 2.75 -21.77
N ARG A 64 2.93 1.53 -21.28
CA ARG A 64 1.92 0.48 -21.52
C ARG A 64 1.23 0.08 -20.23
N SER A 65 -0.08 -0.10 -20.30
CA SER A 65 -0.83 -0.63 -19.17
C SER A 65 -0.57 -2.14 -19.06
N ILE A 66 0.00 -2.56 -17.95
CA ILE A 66 0.33 -3.97 -17.71
C ILE A 66 -0.62 -4.64 -16.73
N ALA A 67 -1.38 -3.86 -15.98
CA ALA A 67 -2.33 -4.41 -15.03
C ALA A 67 -3.33 -3.34 -14.61
N SER A 68 -4.47 -3.79 -14.11
CA SER A 68 -5.48 -2.93 -13.50
C SER A 68 -5.72 -3.40 -12.08
N ILE A 69 -5.82 -2.46 -11.15
CA ILE A 69 -6.03 -2.77 -9.73
C ILE A 69 -7.33 -2.11 -9.30
N GLY A 70 -8.23 -2.92 -8.75
CA GLY A 70 -9.53 -2.48 -8.30
C GLY A 70 -9.64 -2.35 -6.79
N GLU A 71 -10.86 -2.13 -6.33
CA GLU A 71 -11.15 -1.91 -4.92
C GLU A 71 -10.67 -3.07 -4.05
N GLY A 72 -10.12 -2.71 -2.89
CA GLY A 72 -9.68 -3.66 -1.90
C GLY A 72 -8.25 -4.17 -2.07
N HIS A 73 -7.54 -3.73 -3.10
CA HIS A 73 -6.21 -4.24 -3.41
C HIS A 73 -5.13 -3.19 -3.17
N PRO A 74 -3.91 -3.65 -2.79
CA PRO A 74 -2.81 -2.73 -2.52
C PRO A 74 -2.13 -2.27 -3.80
N VAL A 75 -1.51 -1.10 -3.73
CA VAL A 75 -0.71 -0.52 -4.80
C VAL A 75 0.64 -0.16 -4.23
N GLY A 76 1.70 -0.72 -4.79
CA GLY A 76 3.06 -0.37 -4.39
C GLY A 76 3.63 -1.19 -3.24
N GLU A 77 2.96 -2.27 -2.82
CA GLU A 77 3.47 -3.10 -1.72
C GLU A 77 4.76 -3.83 -2.07
N VAL A 78 4.94 -4.17 -3.34
CA VAL A 78 6.15 -4.86 -3.79
C VAL A 78 7.38 -3.99 -3.53
N SER A 79 7.30 -2.70 -3.84
CA SER A 79 8.40 -1.77 -3.60
C SER A 79 8.72 -1.65 -2.11
N PHE A 80 7.70 -1.73 -1.25
CA PHE A 80 7.91 -1.70 0.19
C PHE A 80 8.69 -2.95 0.65
N VAL A 81 8.25 -4.11 0.20
CA VAL A 81 8.89 -5.38 0.59
C VAL A 81 10.32 -5.45 0.08
N ASP A 82 10.55 -5.06 -1.16
CA ASP A 82 11.88 -5.09 -1.77
C ASP A 82 12.76 -3.92 -1.35
N LYS A 83 12.17 -2.91 -0.71
CA LYS A 83 12.86 -1.68 -0.32
C LYS A 83 13.55 -1.01 -1.48
N GLY A 84 12.97 -1.15 -2.67
CA GLY A 84 13.50 -0.58 -3.90
C GLY A 84 12.71 0.61 -4.39
N LEU A 85 13.03 1.03 -5.58
CA LEU A 85 12.31 2.08 -6.25
C LEU A 85 11.01 1.52 -6.85
N ARG A 86 10.06 2.42 -7.13
CA ARG A 86 8.81 2.02 -7.79
C ARG A 86 9.13 1.35 -9.12
N SER A 87 8.60 0.17 -9.33
CA SER A 87 8.84 -0.61 -10.55
C SER A 87 7.93 -0.19 -11.71
N ALA A 88 6.93 0.61 -11.43
CA ALA A 88 5.96 1.04 -12.44
C ALA A 88 5.33 2.36 -12.02
N THR A 89 4.74 3.03 -13.00
CA THR A 89 3.90 4.21 -12.77
C THR A 89 2.47 3.74 -12.58
N VAL A 90 1.75 4.33 -11.65
CA VAL A 90 0.35 4.02 -11.41
C VAL A 90 -0.49 5.26 -11.66
N VAL A 91 -1.50 5.12 -12.49
CA VAL A 91 -2.36 6.21 -12.94
C VAL A 91 -3.81 5.86 -12.61
N ALA A 92 -4.58 6.85 -12.19
CA ALA A 92 -6.00 6.66 -11.97
C ALA A 92 -6.70 6.36 -13.29
N SER A 93 -7.33 5.19 -13.41
CA SER A 93 -8.08 4.84 -14.63
C SER A 93 -9.49 5.40 -14.62
N GLU A 94 -9.95 5.84 -13.46
CA GLU A 94 -11.19 6.58 -13.26
C GLU A 94 -11.00 7.41 -12.00
N ASP A 95 -11.96 8.27 -11.68
CA ASP A 95 -11.90 8.99 -10.42
C ASP A 95 -11.88 7.97 -9.29
N CYS A 96 -10.93 8.09 -8.39
CA CYS A 96 -10.75 7.07 -7.38
C CYS A 96 -10.37 7.68 -6.03
N ALA A 97 -10.62 6.90 -4.99
CA ALA A 97 -10.21 7.22 -3.63
C ALA A 97 -9.30 6.10 -3.14
N LEU A 98 -8.16 6.49 -2.60
CA LEU A 98 -7.17 5.56 -2.08
C LEU A 98 -6.92 5.83 -0.62
N LEU A 99 -6.47 4.80 0.08
CA LEU A 99 -5.92 4.95 1.43
C LEU A 99 -4.41 4.95 1.31
N LYS A 100 -3.78 5.97 1.87
CA LYS A 100 -2.33 6.13 1.85
C LYS A 100 -1.77 5.78 3.22
N VAL A 101 -0.86 4.81 3.27
CA VAL A 101 -0.20 4.38 4.50
C VAL A 101 1.28 4.70 4.39
N PRO A 102 1.81 5.61 5.22
CA PRO A 102 3.24 5.94 5.17
C PRO A 102 4.10 4.74 5.54
N VAL A 103 5.15 4.51 4.79
CA VAL A 103 6.11 3.44 5.07
C VAL A 103 6.73 3.63 6.45
N SER A 104 7.01 4.88 6.83
CA SER A 104 7.59 5.18 8.15
C SER A 104 6.72 4.68 9.30
N ALA A 105 5.40 4.77 9.14
CA ALA A 105 4.47 4.29 10.16
C ALA A 105 4.50 2.76 10.26
N LEU A 106 4.57 2.08 9.13
CA LEU A 106 4.67 0.63 9.10
C LEU A 106 5.98 0.16 9.73
N GLU A 107 7.08 0.80 9.38
CA GLU A 107 8.38 0.46 9.94
C GLU A 107 8.44 0.65 11.45
N ARG A 108 7.82 1.74 11.94
CA ARG A 108 7.76 2.00 13.37
C ARG A 108 6.97 0.91 14.09
N LEU A 109 5.83 0.52 13.53
CA LEU A 109 5.00 -0.52 14.12
C LEU A 109 5.75 -1.85 14.18
N MET A 110 6.47 -2.18 13.12
CA MET A 110 7.25 -3.42 13.06
C MET A 110 8.37 -3.42 14.10
N LYS A 111 8.95 -2.27 14.40
CA LYS A 111 9.97 -2.16 15.45
C LYS A 111 9.39 -2.27 16.85
N GLU A 112 8.21 -1.70 17.07
CA GLU A 112 7.55 -1.74 18.37
C GLU A 112 7.01 -3.13 18.70
N ASP A 113 6.58 -3.86 17.71
CA ASP A 113 6.07 -5.22 17.84
C ASP A 113 7.19 -6.19 17.49
N LYS A 114 7.92 -6.64 18.51
CA LYS A 114 9.06 -7.54 18.32
C LYS A 114 8.66 -8.86 17.69
N ASP A 115 7.51 -9.39 18.08
CA ASP A 115 7.07 -10.66 17.54
C ASP A 115 6.74 -10.54 16.06
N MET A 116 6.03 -9.48 15.69
CA MET A 116 5.74 -9.22 14.30
C MET A 116 7.00 -8.95 13.50
N ALA A 117 7.89 -8.13 14.03
CA ALA A 117 9.15 -7.81 13.36
C ALA A 117 10.01 -9.06 13.19
N TYR A 118 10.03 -9.92 14.18
CA TYR A 118 10.77 -11.17 14.14
C TYR A 118 10.22 -12.11 13.07
N GLU A 119 8.90 -12.27 13.01
CA GLU A 119 8.27 -13.11 12.01
C GLU A 119 8.51 -12.58 10.60
N ASP A 120 8.36 -11.27 10.41
CA ASP A 120 8.61 -10.65 9.13
C ASP A 120 10.07 -10.83 8.70
N LYS A 121 10.97 -10.69 9.65
CA LYS A 121 12.37 -10.87 9.39
C LYS A 121 12.68 -12.28 8.91
N ASP A 122 12.06 -13.26 9.55
CA ASP A 122 12.25 -14.65 9.17
C ASP A 122 11.61 -14.98 7.83
N MET A 123 10.47 -14.40 7.54
CA MET A 123 9.69 -14.68 6.35
C MET A 123 10.07 -13.79 5.17
N ALA A 124 10.30 -12.52 5.41
CA ALA A 124 10.49 -11.54 4.34
C ALA A 124 11.95 -11.38 3.92
N TYR A 125 12.88 -11.65 4.82
CA TYR A 125 14.30 -11.37 4.58
C TYR A 125 15.17 -12.60 4.45
N LYS A 126 14.54 -13.73 4.48
CA LYS A 126 15.20 -14.99 4.13
C LYS A 126 14.77 -15.46 2.72
#